data_6214f9f8d06ca07c0f998fde7927729a
#
_entry.id   6214f9f8d06ca07c0f998fde7927729a
#
_cell.length_a   1.000
_cell.length_b   1.000
_cell.length_c   1.000
_cell.angle_alpha   90.00
_cell.angle_beta   90.00
_cell.angle_gamma   90.00
#
_symmetry.space_group_name_H-M   'P 1'
#
loop_
_entity.id
_entity.type
_entity.pdbx_description
1 polymer ?
#
loop_
_entity_poly.entity_id
_entity_poly.type
_entity_poly.pdbx_seq_one_letter_code
_entity_poly.pdbx_strand_id
1 'polypeptide(L)'
;MAQVITGDTHIGPSSLSKKPYISKWSSRYRGATVQDLEPPAALSLNPSDPISLALLSAFERDYTHLTIVDSETRALLGYISIPTLQAALDAGSVKPADPVSAAMVRFKRKGRRYTVITMATPLEELEAFFEGRLDDNGAGGGGYQQKQDFAVVTDEDRRFVLGVATKADLEEFVKRRPA
;
A
#
# COMPACT_ATOMS: atom_id res chain seq x y z
N MET A 1 -52.35 37.64 -20.98
CA MET A 1 -50.90 37.48 -21.26
C MET A 1 -50.39 36.31 -20.45
N ALA A 2 -50.13 35.21 -21.09
CA ALA A 2 -49.60 34.04 -20.45
C ALA A 2 -48.05 34.10 -20.45
N GLN A 3 -47.43 34.12 -19.29
CA GLN A 3 -46.02 33.96 -19.17
C GLN A 3 -45.69 32.45 -19.20
N VAL A 4 -44.95 32.03 -20.20
CA VAL A 4 -44.39 30.71 -20.26
C VAL A 4 -43.12 30.70 -19.41
N ILE A 5 -43.17 30.05 -18.26
CA ILE A 5 -41.98 29.75 -17.49
C ILE A 5 -41.37 28.49 -18.10
N THR A 6 -40.35 28.65 -18.92
CA THR A 6 -39.52 27.56 -19.34
C THR A 6 -38.61 27.18 -18.17
N GLY A 7 -39.00 26.15 -17.42
CA GLY A 7 -38.15 25.54 -16.41
C GLY A 7 -37.00 24.82 -17.11
N ASP A 8 -35.86 25.44 -17.08
CA ASP A 8 -34.60 24.82 -17.47
C ASP A 8 -34.27 23.78 -16.40
N THR A 9 -34.67 22.54 -16.65
CA THR A 9 -34.17 21.39 -15.90
C THR A 9 -32.72 21.15 -16.32
N HIS A 10 -31.80 21.82 -15.65
CA HIS A 10 -30.42 21.48 -15.68
C HIS A 10 -30.27 20.06 -15.08
N ILE A 11 -30.34 19.06 -15.94
CA ILE A 11 -29.86 17.73 -15.60
C ILE A 11 -28.33 17.87 -15.54
N GLY A 12 -27.82 18.14 -14.34
CA GLY A 12 -26.38 18.06 -14.09
C GLY A 12 -25.84 16.70 -14.50
N PRO A 13 -24.57 16.60 -14.88
CA PRO A 13 -23.99 15.34 -15.28
C PRO A 13 -24.23 14.31 -14.18
N SER A 14 -24.92 13.24 -14.55
CA SER A 14 -25.15 12.10 -13.68
C SER A 14 -23.82 11.73 -13.04
N SER A 15 -23.77 11.84 -11.72
CA SER A 15 -22.71 11.26 -10.94
C SER A 15 -22.62 9.80 -11.37
N LEU A 16 -21.62 9.46 -12.15
CA LEU A 16 -21.25 8.07 -12.40
C LEU A 16 -20.99 7.47 -11.03
N SER A 17 -21.99 6.81 -10.49
CA SER A 17 -21.85 6.06 -9.25
C SER A 17 -20.78 5.04 -9.50
N LYS A 18 -19.59 5.29 -8.95
CA LYS A 18 -18.51 4.32 -8.99
C LYS A 18 -19.05 3.04 -8.39
N LYS A 19 -19.08 1.98 -9.19
CA LYS A 19 -19.52 0.67 -8.72
C LYS A 19 -18.63 0.28 -7.56
N PRO A 20 -19.19 -0.14 -6.42
CA PRO A 20 -18.39 -0.60 -5.31
C PRO A 20 -17.50 -1.76 -5.76
N TYR A 21 -16.27 -1.79 -5.23
CA TYR A 21 -15.37 -2.91 -5.52
C TYR A 21 -15.98 -4.22 -5.02
N ILE A 22 -16.08 -5.19 -5.89
CA ILE A 22 -16.55 -6.53 -5.54
C ILE A 22 -15.33 -7.41 -5.36
N SER A 23 -15.07 -7.80 -4.11
CA SER A 23 -13.97 -8.71 -3.78
C SER A 23 -14.19 -10.09 -4.41
N LYS A 24 -13.15 -10.63 -5.02
CA LYS A 24 -13.14 -11.98 -5.60
C LYS A 24 -13.31 -13.07 -4.54
N TRP A 25 -12.83 -12.81 -3.34
CA TRP A 25 -12.71 -13.79 -2.26
C TRP A 25 -13.53 -13.45 -1.01
N SER A 26 -14.47 -12.53 -1.14
CA SER A 26 -15.31 -12.07 -0.03
C SER A 26 -15.94 -13.23 0.75
N SER A 27 -16.44 -14.25 0.06
CA SER A 27 -17.02 -15.45 0.69
C SER A 27 -16.00 -16.26 1.50
N ARG A 28 -14.72 -16.16 1.17
CA ARG A 28 -13.63 -16.85 1.87
C ARG A 28 -13.06 -16.05 3.04
N TYR A 29 -13.14 -14.72 2.99
CA TYR A 29 -12.63 -13.87 4.06
C TYR A 29 -13.47 -13.99 5.34
N ARG A 30 -14.79 -14.06 5.21
CA ARG A 30 -15.73 -14.24 6.35
C ARG A 30 -15.49 -13.28 7.50
N GLY A 31 -15.26 -12.00 7.18
CA GLY A 31 -14.99 -10.96 8.15
C GLY A 31 -13.57 -10.93 8.72
N ALA A 32 -12.64 -11.67 8.11
CA ALA A 32 -11.24 -11.63 8.51
C ALA A 32 -10.60 -10.26 8.23
N THR A 33 -9.63 -9.92 9.04
CA THR A 33 -8.87 -8.66 8.98
C THR A 33 -7.39 -8.93 8.70
N VAL A 34 -6.62 -7.87 8.50
CA VAL A 34 -5.16 -7.95 8.31
C VAL A 34 -4.48 -8.71 9.45
N GLN A 35 -4.98 -8.59 10.68
CA GLN A 35 -4.45 -9.33 11.83
C GLN A 35 -4.50 -10.85 11.62
N ASP A 36 -5.53 -11.35 10.93
CA ASP A 36 -5.69 -12.79 10.66
C ASP A 36 -4.67 -13.32 9.64
N LEU A 37 -4.00 -12.45 8.91
CA LEU A 37 -2.86 -12.82 8.06
C LEU A 37 -1.59 -13.08 8.87
N GLU A 38 -1.57 -12.69 10.14
CA GLU A 38 -0.37 -12.74 10.99
C GLU A 38 0.85 -12.10 10.29
N PRO A 39 0.74 -10.83 9.85
CA PRO A 39 1.80 -10.21 9.08
C PRO A 39 3.10 -10.17 9.92
N PRO A 40 4.24 -10.52 9.30
CA PRO A 40 5.51 -10.45 10.01
C PRO A 40 5.79 -9.00 10.44
N ALA A 41 6.46 -8.85 11.57
CA ALA A 41 6.91 -7.53 12.02
C ALA A 41 7.75 -6.87 10.94
N ALA A 42 7.45 -5.61 10.63
CA ALA A 42 8.22 -4.88 9.63
C ALA A 42 9.65 -4.68 10.10
N LEU A 43 10.60 -4.93 9.21
CA LEU A 43 11.98 -4.53 9.40
C LEU A 43 12.18 -3.16 8.79
N SER A 44 12.55 -2.19 9.62
CA SER A 44 12.76 -0.81 9.21
C SER A 44 14.24 -0.44 9.27
N LEU A 45 14.69 0.28 8.26
CA LEU A 45 16.03 0.83 8.15
C LEU A 45 15.97 2.35 8.10
N ASN A 46 17.08 2.99 8.41
CA ASN A 46 17.27 4.42 8.24
C ASN A 46 17.73 4.72 6.80
N PRO A 47 17.41 5.91 6.24
CA PRO A 47 17.85 6.28 4.89
C PRO A 47 19.35 6.25 4.68
N SER A 48 20.12 6.47 5.75
CA SER A 48 21.60 6.49 5.73
C SER A 48 22.24 5.14 5.91
N ASP A 49 21.48 4.09 6.23
CA ASP A 49 22.02 2.72 6.39
C ASP A 49 22.56 2.22 5.04
N PRO A 50 23.66 1.45 5.04
CA PRO A 50 24.22 0.93 3.82
C PRO A 50 23.35 -0.17 3.20
N ILE A 51 23.37 -0.26 1.88
CA ILE A 51 22.66 -1.31 1.12
C ILE A 51 23.08 -2.72 1.58
N SER A 52 24.34 -2.91 1.92
CA SER A 52 24.82 -4.19 2.45
C SER A 52 24.09 -4.64 3.71
N LEU A 53 23.73 -3.70 4.60
CA LEU A 53 22.91 -3.98 5.79
C LEU A 53 21.49 -4.41 5.40
N ALA A 54 20.89 -3.75 4.40
CA ALA A 54 19.57 -4.13 3.90
C ALA A 54 19.55 -5.56 3.38
N LEU A 55 20.53 -5.95 2.59
CA LEU A 55 20.65 -7.30 2.03
C LEU A 55 20.84 -8.35 3.13
N LEU A 56 21.74 -8.09 4.08
CA LEU A 56 22.00 -9.00 5.19
C LEU A 56 20.74 -9.20 6.04
N SER A 57 20.10 -8.12 6.43
CA SER A 57 18.89 -8.15 7.27
C SER A 57 17.72 -8.86 6.58
N ALA A 58 17.57 -8.64 5.29
CA ALA A 58 16.54 -9.31 4.49
C ALA A 58 16.82 -10.82 4.37
N PHE A 59 18.08 -11.18 4.15
CA PHE A 59 18.50 -12.58 4.03
C PHE A 59 18.29 -13.35 5.34
N GLU A 60 18.69 -12.77 6.47
CA GLU A 60 18.55 -13.41 7.78
C GLU A 60 17.10 -13.70 8.18
N ARG A 61 16.17 -12.88 7.70
CA ARG A 61 14.74 -12.95 8.07
C ARG A 61 13.82 -13.36 6.93
N ASP A 62 14.37 -13.65 5.77
CA ASP A 62 13.61 -13.99 4.56
C ASP A 62 12.59 -12.92 4.16
N TYR A 63 12.99 -11.66 4.25
CA TYR A 63 12.15 -10.54 3.86
C TYR A 63 12.40 -10.10 2.42
N THR A 64 11.34 -9.85 1.69
CA THR A 64 11.38 -9.32 0.32
C THR A 64 11.23 -7.81 0.26
N HIS A 65 10.68 -7.20 1.29
CA HIS A 65 10.45 -5.75 1.38
C HIS A 65 10.89 -5.24 2.75
N LEU A 66 11.60 -4.12 2.75
CA LEU A 66 12.03 -3.41 3.95
C LEU A 66 11.47 -2.00 3.93
N THR A 67 11.00 -1.51 5.07
CA THR A 67 10.52 -0.13 5.21
C THR A 67 11.66 0.81 5.57
N ILE A 68 11.60 2.04 5.07
CA ILE A 68 12.57 3.09 5.36
C ILE A 68 11.89 4.17 6.22
N VAL A 69 12.42 4.36 7.42
CA VAL A 69 11.87 5.25 8.43
C VAL A 69 12.92 6.26 8.85
N ASP A 70 12.54 7.52 8.93
CA ASP A 70 13.42 8.57 9.45
C ASP A 70 13.71 8.33 10.94
N SER A 71 14.97 8.37 11.34
CA SER A 71 15.39 8.07 12.71
C SER A 71 14.96 9.15 13.74
N GLU A 72 14.83 10.40 13.31
CA GLU A 72 14.49 11.51 14.19
C GLU A 72 12.97 11.71 14.28
N THR A 73 12.31 11.79 13.13
CA THR A 73 10.88 12.09 13.06
C THR A 73 10.00 10.85 13.11
N ARG A 74 10.58 9.65 12.97
CA ARG A 74 9.86 8.36 12.84
C ARG A 74 8.92 8.30 11.65
N ALA A 75 9.06 9.23 10.71
CA ALA A 75 8.24 9.25 9.51
C ALA A 75 8.60 8.11 8.57
N LEU A 76 7.58 7.41 8.08
CA LEU A 76 7.72 6.42 7.01
C LEU A 76 8.03 7.16 5.70
N LEU A 77 9.23 6.95 5.17
CA LEU A 77 9.72 7.64 3.96
C LEU A 77 9.47 6.86 2.68
N GLY A 78 9.52 5.55 2.75
CA GLY A 78 9.41 4.69 1.59
C GLY A 78 9.73 3.23 1.93
N TYR A 79 10.15 2.50 0.93
CA TYR A 79 10.51 1.09 1.06
C TYR A 79 11.58 0.67 0.08
N ILE A 80 12.18 -0.49 0.33
CA ILE A 80 13.06 -1.19 -0.60
C ILE A 80 12.46 -2.56 -0.92
N SER A 81 12.40 -2.87 -2.22
CA SER A 81 12.17 -4.22 -2.72
C SER A 81 13.51 -4.89 -2.92
N ILE A 82 13.75 -6.02 -2.27
CA ILE A 82 15.02 -6.74 -2.36
C ILE A 82 15.30 -7.24 -3.78
N PRO A 83 14.35 -7.82 -4.53
CA PRO A 83 14.59 -8.18 -5.92
C PRO A 83 15.01 -7.00 -6.80
N THR A 84 14.38 -5.85 -6.63
CA THR A 84 14.74 -4.62 -7.36
C THR A 84 16.12 -4.10 -6.96
N LEU A 85 16.45 -4.16 -5.67
CA LEU A 85 17.76 -3.79 -5.15
C LEU A 85 18.85 -4.69 -5.72
N GLN A 86 18.63 -6.00 -5.76
CA GLN A 86 19.57 -6.95 -6.33
C GLN A 86 19.81 -6.67 -7.82
N ALA A 87 18.75 -6.40 -8.58
CA ALA A 87 18.88 -6.03 -9.98
C ALA A 87 19.68 -4.74 -10.19
N ALA A 88 19.51 -3.75 -9.32
CA ALA A 88 20.28 -2.50 -9.36
C ALA A 88 21.76 -2.70 -9.03
N LEU A 89 22.09 -3.60 -8.11
CA LEU A 89 23.46 -4.00 -7.79
C LEU A 89 24.11 -4.73 -8.96
N ASP A 90 23.41 -5.69 -9.57
CA ASP A 90 23.90 -6.46 -10.71
C ASP A 90 24.13 -5.57 -11.94
N ALA A 91 23.29 -4.55 -12.12
CA ALA A 91 23.45 -3.55 -13.17
C ALA A 91 24.53 -2.50 -12.88
N GLY A 92 25.10 -2.48 -11.67
CA GLY A 92 26.09 -1.49 -11.25
C GLY A 92 25.53 -0.08 -10.99
N SER A 93 24.20 0.07 -10.91
CA SER A 93 23.55 1.36 -10.63
C SER A 93 23.78 1.85 -9.21
N VAL A 94 23.95 0.93 -8.27
CA VAL A 94 24.26 1.17 -6.87
C VAL A 94 25.34 0.23 -6.39
N LYS A 95 26.01 0.60 -5.29
CA LYS A 95 27.06 -0.20 -4.65
C LYS A 95 26.63 -0.61 -3.25
N PRO A 96 27.16 -1.71 -2.69
CA PRO A 96 26.83 -2.17 -1.33
C PRO A 96 27.08 -1.13 -0.23
N ALA A 97 28.06 -0.26 -0.43
CA ALA A 97 28.40 0.82 0.51
C ALA A 97 27.51 2.06 0.39
N ASP A 98 26.70 2.16 -0.68
CA ASP A 98 25.80 3.29 -0.87
C ASP A 98 24.67 3.27 0.18
N PRO A 99 24.11 4.43 0.56
CA PRO A 99 22.98 4.46 1.46
C PRO A 99 21.73 3.89 0.79
N VAL A 100 20.86 3.28 1.58
CA VAL A 100 19.58 2.72 1.07
C VAL A 100 18.70 3.79 0.43
N SER A 101 18.88 5.07 0.80
CA SER A 101 18.18 6.19 0.16
C SER A 101 18.43 6.32 -1.34
N ALA A 102 19.55 5.78 -1.83
CA ALA A 102 19.89 5.78 -3.27
C ALA A 102 19.05 4.78 -4.08
N ALA A 103 18.52 3.74 -3.44
CA ALA A 103 17.78 2.66 -4.11
C ALA A 103 16.33 2.53 -3.63
N MET A 104 15.92 3.30 -2.62
CA MET A 104 14.57 3.22 -2.07
C MET A 104 13.52 3.81 -3.02
N VAL A 105 12.32 3.28 -2.94
CA VAL A 105 11.12 3.88 -3.52
C VAL A 105 10.52 4.81 -2.48
N ARG A 106 10.50 6.12 -2.77
CA ARG A 106 9.93 7.12 -1.88
C ARG A 106 8.43 7.23 -2.04
N PHE A 107 7.72 7.34 -0.93
CA PHE A 107 6.31 7.67 -0.97
C PHE A 107 6.11 9.13 -1.39
N LYS A 108 5.30 9.35 -2.42
CA LYS A 108 4.99 10.69 -2.92
C LYS A 108 3.94 11.33 -2.01
N ARG A 109 4.35 12.35 -1.24
CA ARG A 109 3.47 13.04 -0.29
C ARG A 109 2.58 14.13 -0.92
N LYS A 110 2.96 14.69 -2.06
CA LYS A 110 2.21 15.80 -2.68
C LYS A 110 0.98 15.30 -3.42
N GLY A 111 -0.20 15.78 -3.00
CA GLY A 111 -1.46 15.60 -3.71
C GLY A 111 -2.12 14.23 -3.57
N ARG A 112 -1.66 13.36 -2.67
CA ARG A 112 -2.25 12.04 -2.43
C ARG A 112 -2.51 11.82 -0.96
N ARG A 113 -3.72 11.41 -0.61
CA ARG A 113 -4.00 10.81 0.68
C ARG A 113 -3.50 9.37 0.65
N TYR A 114 -2.71 9.00 1.63
CA TYR A 114 -2.30 7.61 1.79
C TYR A 114 -3.44 6.83 2.41
N THR A 115 -3.76 5.70 1.82
CA THR A 115 -4.63 4.74 2.47
C THR A 115 -3.93 4.17 3.68
N VAL A 116 -4.58 4.27 4.83
CA VAL A 116 -4.07 3.69 6.07
C VAL A 116 -4.53 2.24 6.13
N ILE A 117 -3.58 1.32 6.18
CA ILE A 117 -3.82 -0.11 6.41
C ILE A 117 -3.41 -0.41 7.85
N THR A 118 -4.34 -0.89 8.64
CA THR A 118 -4.13 -1.26 10.04
C THR A 118 -4.37 -2.75 10.24
N MET A 119 -4.09 -3.26 11.42
CA MET A 119 -4.40 -4.66 11.77
C MET A 119 -5.90 -4.95 11.70
N ALA A 120 -6.75 -3.95 11.93
CA ALA A 120 -8.21 -4.07 11.89
C ALA A 120 -8.82 -3.90 10.49
N THR A 121 -8.01 -3.57 9.48
CA THR A 121 -8.49 -3.40 8.10
C THR A 121 -9.06 -4.72 7.57
N PRO A 122 -10.32 -4.74 7.07
CA PRO A 122 -10.90 -5.94 6.45
C PRO A 122 -10.08 -6.40 5.23
N LEU A 123 -10.02 -7.70 5.01
CA LEU A 123 -9.25 -8.26 3.89
C LEU A 123 -9.81 -7.85 2.53
N GLU A 124 -11.12 -7.56 2.42
CA GLU A 124 -11.73 -7.00 1.22
C GLU A 124 -11.15 -5.62 0.87
N GLU A 125 -10.90 -4.79 1.87
CA GLU A 125 -10.27 -3.48 1.67
C GLU A 125 -8.79 -3.61 1.30
N LEU A 126 -8.08 -4.56 1.91
CA LEU A 126 -6.70 -4.85 1.55
C LEU A 126 -6.59 -5.36 0.10
N GLU A 127 -7.50 -6.23 -0.33
CA GLU A 127 -7.58 -6.69 -1.71
C GLU A 127 -7.83 -5.50 -2.67
N ALA A 128 -8.78 -4.63 -2.34
CA ALA A 128 -9.08 -3.43 -3.11
C ALA A 128 -7.86 -2.49 -3.20
N PHE A 129 -7.10 -2.38 -2.13
CA PHE A 129 -5.85 -1.61 -2.10
C PHE A 129 -4.83 -2.18 -3.10
N PHE A 130 -4.59 -3.48 -3.11
CA PHE A 130 -3.66 -4.11 -4.06
C PHE A 130 -4.12 -3.97 -5.51
N GLU A 131 -5.42 -3.98 -5.76
CA GLU A 131 -5.98 -3.77 -7.11
C GLU A 131 -6.05 -2.29 -7.52
N GLY A 132 -5.61 -1.37 -6.66
CA GLY A 132 -5.66 0.08 -6.90
C GLY A 132 -7.08 0.65 -6.93
N ARG A 133 -8.01 0.03 -6.19
CA ARG A 133 -9.45 0.32 -6.21
C ARG A 133 -9.98 1.00 -4.95
N LEU A 134 -9.13 1.30 -3.97
CA LEU A 134 -9.57 2.08 -2.82
C LEU A 134 -9.84 3.51 -3.27
N ASP A 135 -11.11 3.85 -3.27
CA ASP A 135 -11.55 5.21 -3.54
C ASP A 135 -11.09 6.15 -2.44
N ASP A 136 -10.37 7.16 -2.86
CA ASP A 136 -10.14 8.35 -2.07
C ASP A 136 -11.49 9.04 -1.84
N ASN A 137 -12.11 8.86 -0.69
CA ASN A 137 -13.32 9.55 -0.29
C ASN A 137 -13.01 11.04 -0.03
N GLY A 138 -12.75 11.80 -1.05
CA GLY A 138 -12.59 13.23 -0.89
C GLY A 138 -11.93 13.96 -2.05
N ALA A 139 -12.76 14.58 -2.84
CA ALA A 139 -12.48 15.73 -3.68
C ALA A 139 -11.37 15.58 -4.76
N GLY A 140 -11.82 15.24 -5.95
CA GLY A 140 -11.23 15.79 -7.17
C GLY A 140 -9.87 15.25 -7.59
N GLY A 141 -9.86 14.08 -8.17
CA GLY A 141 -8.69 13.61 -8.89
C GLY A 141 -8.77 12.11 -9.16
N GLY A 142 -9.45 11.74 -10.22
CA GLY A 142 -9.51 10.36 -10.69
C GLY A 142 -8.15 9.86 -11.16
N GLY A 143 -7.25 9.59 -10.23
CA GLY A 143 -6.03 8.85 -10.51
C GLY A 143 -6.24 7.42 -10.09
N TYR A 144 -6.26 6.50 -11.05
CA TYR A 144 -6.08 5.09 -10.77
C TYR A 144 -4.82 4.95 -9.91
N GLN A 145 -4.97 4.48 -8.68
CA GLN A 145 -3.80 4.09 -7.92
C GLN A 145 -3.14 2.92 -8.64
N GLN A 146 -1.86 3.00 -8.78
CA GLN A 146 -1.09 1.92 -9.36
C GLN A 146 -1.29 0.66 -8.51
N LYS A 147 -1.48 -0.49 -9.14
CA LYS A 147 -1.53 -1.78 -8.43
C LYS A 147 -0.31 -1.89 -7.52
N GLN A 148 -0.54 -2.30 -6.31
CA GLN A 148 0.50 -2.49 -5.29
C GLN A 148 0.65 -3.99 -5.01
N ASP A 149 1.86 -4.42 -4.75
CA ASP A 149 2.13 -5.82 -4.41
C ASP A 149 2.28 -6.01 -2.90
N PHE A 150 2.44 -4.93 -2.16
CA PHE A 150 2.58 -4.97 -0.71
C PHE A 150 1.91 -3.75 -0.06
N ALA A 151 1.55 -3.91 1.21
CA ALA A 151 0.98 -2.85 2.04
C ALA A 151 1.78 -2.73 3.33
N VAL A 152 2.07 -1.50 3.73
CA VAL A 152 2.65 -1.23 5.05
C VAL A 152 1.53 -1.15 6.06
N VAL A 153 1.57 -1.99 7.08
CA VAL A 153 0.60 -2.03 8.16
C VAL A 153 1.08 -1.12 9.28
N THR A 154 0.27 -0.15 9.65
CA THR A 154 0.60 0.83 10.69
C THR A 154 -0.46 0.82 11.80
N ASP A 155 -0.19 1.56 12.87
CA ASP A 155 -1.23 1.98 13.82
C ASP A 155 -2.19 3.00 13.17
N GLU A 156 -3.30 3.27 13.80
CA GLU A 156 -4.33 4.19 13.27
C GLU A 156 -3.80 5.61 13.04
N ASP A 157 -2.89 6.06 13.88
CA ASP A 157 -2.25 7.37 13.77
C ASP A 157 -1.06 7.42 12.80
N ARG A 158 -0.68 6.29 12.22
CA ARG A 158 0.48 6.13 11.31
C ARG A 158 1.81 6.52 11.94
N ARG A 159 1.95 6.34 13.23
CA ARG A 159 3.18 6.64 13.97
C ARG A 159 4.16 5.48 13.98
N PHE A 160 3.63 4.26 13.96
CA PHE A 160 4.44 3.05 14.06
C PHE A 160 4.13 2.12 12.89
N VAL A 161 5.20 1.58 12.30
CA VAL A 161 5.10 0.50 11.31
C VAL A 161 5.05 -0.82 12.06
N LEU A 162 3.92 -1.51 11.98
CA LEU A 162 3.67 -2.75 12.72
C LEU A 162 4.05 -3.99 11.91
N GLY A 163 3.85 -3.95 10.60
CA GLY A 163 4.11 -5.08 9.75
C GLY A 163 4.02 -4.73 8.26
N VAL A 164 4.19 -5.75 7.43
CA VAL A 164 4.02 -5.68 5.98
C VAL A 164 3.12 -6.84 5.55
N ALA A 165 2.10 -6.54 4.78
CA ALA A 165 1.25 -7.53 4.13
C ALA A 165 1.46 -7.52 2.62
N THR A 166 1.50 -8.68 2.00
CA THR A 166 1.68 -8.82 0.56
C THR A 166 0.45 -9.44 -0.10
N LYS A 167 0.36 -9.28 -1.41
CA LYS A 167 -0.68 -9.95 -2.19
C LYS A 167 -0.58 -11.48 -2.06
N ALA A 168 0.64 -12.01 -1.96
CA ALA A 168 0.89 -13.43 -1.75
C ALA A 168 0.30 -13.93 -0.42
N ASP A 169 0.33 -13.11 0.64
CA ASP A 169 -0.27 -13.45 1.94
C ASP A 169 -1.79 -13.63 1.83
N LEU A 170 -2.46 -12.75 1.06
CA LEU A 170 -3.89 -12.90 0.78
C LEU A 170 -4.21 -14.19 0.02
N GLU A 171 -3.43 -14.50 -1.01
CA GLU A 171 -3.61 -15.70 -1.81
C GLU A 171 -3.41 -16.97 -0.97
N GLU A 172 -2.41 -16.99 -0.11
CA GLU A 172 -2.14 -18.09 0.80
C GLU A 172 -3.26 -18.26 1.82
N PHE A 173 -3.77 -17.15 2.38
CA PHE A 173 -4.90 -17.18 3.30
C PHE A 173 -6.15 -17.78 2.66
N VAL A 174 -6.45 -17.40 1.42
CA VAL A 174 -7.58 -17.92 0.65
C VAL A 174 -7.43 -19.40 0.35
N LYS A 175 -6.23 -19.87 0.02
CA LYS A 175 -5.94 -21.29 -0.23
C LYS A 175 -6.19 -22.16 0.99
N ARG A 176 -5.92 -21.66 2.19
CA ARG A 176 -6.11 -22.39 3.45
C ARG A 176 -7.57 -22.47 3.90
N ARG A 177 -8.44 -21.62 3.33
CA ARG A 177 -9.87 -21.61 3.69
C ARG A 177 -10.71 -22.25 2.59
N PRO A 178 -11.47 -23.30 2.90
CA PRO A 178 -12.43 -23.87 1.96
C PRO A 178 -13.54 -22.86 1.63
N ALA A 179 -14.04 -22.96 0.41
CA ALA A 179 -15.15 -22.12 -0.08
C ALA A 179 -16.46 -22.40 0.68
#